data_b66959f0b42e3d646810824be53ab0bd
#
_entry.id   b66959f0b42e3d646810824be53ab0bd
#
_cell.length_a   1.000
_cell.length_b   1.000
_cell.length_c   1.000
_cell.angle_alpha   90.00
_cell.angle_beta   90.00
_cell.angle_gamma   90.00
#
_symmetry.space_group_name_H-M   'P 1'
#
loop_
_entity.id
_entity.type
_entity.pdbx_description
1 polymer ?
#
loop_
_entity_poly.entity_id
_entity_poly.type
_entity_poly.pdbx_seq_one_letter_code
_entity_poly.pdbx_strand_id
1 'polypeptide(L)'
;MNRFLIAALLAPLPVLAQPAPQPMKLFTPGADIPALIAKAKADQKSPTINSVETIANVAPYQVLLEYRTGLTPPSVHRGQAELVYVIQGSATLAVGGHLTGVQPPRPGSASESGSGIEGATPQKLTQGDYAMVPPDTAHQFQDIKGEFVIMSVHLIMPEAKN
;
A
#
# COMPACT_ATOMS: atom_id res chain seq x y z
N MET A 1 -55.14 5.26 32.71
CA MET A 1 -54.24 4.64 31.71
C MET A 1 -53.33 5.72 31.15
N ASN A 2 -52.14 5.90 31.74
CA ASN A 2 -51.17 6.92 31.30
C ASN A 2 -50.21 6.29 30.28
N ARG A 3 -50.26 6.76 29.03
CA ARG A 3 -49.31 6.39 27.96
C ARG A 3 -48.13 7.35 28.04
N PHE A 4 -46.98 6.88 28.50
CA PHE A 4 -45.73 7.61 28.38
C PHE A 4 -45.20 7.43 26.95
N LEU A 5 -45.13 8.53 26.18
CA LEU A 5 -44.42 8.61 24.93
C LEU A 5 -42.91 8.81 25.25
N ILE A 6 -42.11 7.80 24.96
CA ILE A 6 -40.64 7.92 25.00
C ILE A 6 -40.21 8.50 23.65
N ALA A 7 -39.83 9.77 23.61
CA ALA A 7 -39.17 10.39 22.46
C ALA A 7 -37.70 9.97 22.47
N ALA A 8 -37.31 9.10 21.53
CA ALA A 8 -35.90 8.77 21.32
C ALA A 8 -35.21 9.93 20.58
N LEU A 9 -34.32 10.63 21.27
CA LEU A 9 -33.39 11.61 20.65
C LEU A 9 -32.33 10.83 19.86
N LEU A 10 -32.43 10.84 18.54
CA LEU A 10 -31.38 10.43 17.66
C LEU A 10 -30.28 11.51 17.63
N ALA A 11 -29.18 11.28 18.34
CA ALA A 11 -28.01 12.12 18.23
C ALA A 11 -27.36 11.93 16.84
N PRO A 12 -26.96 13.01 16.14
CA PRO A 12 -26.27 12.88 14.85
C PRO A 12 -24.91 12.20 15.06
N LEU A 13 -24.64 11.15 14.27
CA LEU A 13 -23.33 10.50 14.23
C LEU A 13 -22.29 11.49 13.71
N PRO A 14 -21.08 11.55 14.29
CA PRO A 14 -20.02 12.41 13.78
C PRO A 14 -19.63 11.95 12.37
N VAL A 15 -19.76 12.83 11.39
CA VAL A 15 -19.20 12.63 10.04
C VAL A 15 -17.69 12.72 10.19
N LEU A 16 -17.01 11.59 10.02
CA LEU A 16 -15.55 11.58 9.97
C LEU A 16 -15.12 12.39 8.74
N ALA A 17 -14.44 13.51 8.98
CA ALA A 17 -13.89 14.34 7.91
C ALA A 17 -12.92 13.50 7.07
N GLN A 18 -13.15 13.42 5.76
CA GLN A 18 -12.22 12.80 4.84
C GLN A 18 -10.91 13.62 4.82
N PRO A 19 -9.74 12.98 4.80
CA PRO A 19 -8.49 13.70 4.68
C PRO A 19 -8.50 14.56 3.41
N ALA A 20 -7.99 15.79 3.51
CA ALA A 20 -7.90 16.69 2.37
C ALA A 20 -7.11 16.05 1.22
N PRO A 21 -7.54 16.24 -0.04
CA PRO A 21 -6.80 15.73 -1.18
C PRO A 21 -5.36 16.20 -1.15
N GLN A 22 -4.41 15.31 -1.37
CA GLN A 22 -3.00 15.66 -1.46
C GLN A 22 -2.80 16.61 -2.66
N PRO A 23 -1.97 17.67 -2.52
CA PRO A 23 -1.71 18.60 -3.62
C PRO A 23 -1.07 17.87 -4.80
N MET A 24 -1.41 18.31 -6.02
CA MET A 24 -0.81 17.77 -7.24
C MET A 24 0.71 18.00 -7.22
N LYS A 25 1.47 16.94 -7.52
CA LYS A 25 2.94 16.97 -7.64
C LYS A 25 3.33 16.21 -8.91
N LEU A 26 3.68 16.93 -9.96
CA LEU A 26 3.99 16.35 -11.28
C LEU A 26 5.42 15.85 -11.40
N PHE A 27 6.34 16.35 -10.59
CA PHE A 27 7.76 16.13 -10.80
C PHE A 27 8.53 16.10 -9.48
N THR A 28 9.50 15.20 -9.40
CA THR A 28 10.55 15.16 -8.38
C THR A 28 11.88 14.96 -9.09
N PRO A 29 12.85 15.87 -8.95
CA PRO A 29 14.18 15.66 -9.48
C PRO A 29 14.79 14.36 -8.97
N GLY A 30 15.48 13.59 -9.83
CA GLY A 30 16.17 12.38 -9.40
C GLY A 30 17.19 12.63 -8.28
N ALA A 31 17.77 13.83 -8.23
CA ALA A 31 18.69 14.26 -7.18
C ALA A 31 18.03 14.35 -5.79
N ASP A 32 16.70 14.46 -5.71
CA ASP A 32 15.96 14.55 -4.44
C ASP A 32 15.60 13.17 -3.87
N ILE A 33 15.72 12.10 -4.66
CA ILE A 33 15.40 10.74 -4.20
C ILE A 33 16.18 10.33 -2.95
N PRO A 34 17.49 10.60 -2.82
CA PRO A 34 18.22 10.30 -1.59
C PRO A 34 17.65 11.01 -0.36
N ALA A 35 17.16 12.23 -0.49
CA ALA A 35 16.54 12.96 0.62
C ALA A 35 15.19 12.34 1.01
N LEU A 36 14.39 11.87 0.04
CA LEU A 36 13.15 11.13 0.31
C LEU A 36 13.43 9.81 1.03
N ILE A 37 14.49 9.07 0.64
CA ILE A 37 14.91 7.85 1.32
C ILE A 37 15.30 8.16 2.77
N ALA A 38 16.11 9.20 2.99
CA ALA A 38 16.53 9.59 4.33
C ALA A 38 15.33 9.97 5.22
N LYS A 39 14.35 10.66 4.66
CA LYS A 39 13.10 11.01 5.33
C LYS A 39 12.29 9.75 5.67
N ALA A 40 12.06 8.86 4.71
CA ALA A 40 11.33 7.61 4.91
C ALA A 40 11.98 6.74 5.99
N LYS A 41 13.31 6.68 6.00
CA LYS A 41 14.11 5.99 7.03
C LYS A 41 13.88 6.60 8.43
N ALA A 42 13.90 7.92 8.55
CA ALA A 42 13.66 8.61 9.81
C ALA A 42 12.23 8.42 10.34
N ASP A 43 11.27 8.34 9.43
CA ASP A 43 9.85 8.22 9.75
C ASP A 43 9.38 6.78 9.99
N GLN A 44 10.20 5.77 9.65
CA GLN A 44 9.83 4.37 9.85
C GLN A 44 9.64 4.04 11.34
N LYS A 45 8.45 3.60 11.71
CA LYS A 45 8.08 3.32 13.10
C LYS A 45 8.48 1.91 13.57
N SER A 46 8.56 0.96 12.63
CA SER A 46 8.86 -0.45 12.90
C SER A 46 9.34 -1.13 11.62
N PRO A 47 10.23 -2.15 11.70
CA PRO A 47 10.58 -2.99 10.55
C PRO A 47 9.39 -3.70 9.90
N THR A 48 8.29 -3.88 10.62
CA THR A 48 7.06 -4.53 10.13
C THR A 48 6.08 -3.56 9.47
N ILE A 49 6.45 -2.27 9.35
CA ILE A 49 5.66 -1.21 8.73
C ILE A 49 6.54 -0.50 7.71
N ASN A 50 6.13 -0.50 6.43
CA ASN A 50 6.83 0.32 5.44
C ASN A 50 6.59 1.81 5.71
N SER A 51 7.61 2.62 5.48
CA SER A 51 7.49 4.06 5.44
C SER A 51 7.34 4.52 3.99
N VAL A 52 6.48 5.51 3.74
CA VAL A 52 6.07 5.89 2.40
C VAL A 52 6.24 7.39 2.20
N GLU A 53 6.89 7.78 1.10
CA GLU A 53 7.02 9.16 0.64
C GLU A 53 6.44 9.33 -0.76
N THR A 54 5.92 10.51 -1.07
CA THR A 54 5.33 10.78 -2.38
C THR A 54 6.38 11.31 -3.37
N ILE A 55 6.63 10.54 -4.44
CA ILE A 55 7.45 10.99 -5.59
C ILE A 55 6.62 11.90 -6.50
N ALA A 56 5.43 11.43 -6.92
CA ALA A 56 4.51 12.21 -7.73
C ALA A 56 3.06 11.91 -7.32
N ASN A 57 2.16 12.86 -7.55
CA ASN A 57 0.75 12.74 -7.21
C ASN A 57 -0.10 13.45 -8.27
N VAL A 58 -0.78 12.65 -9.09
CA VAL A 58 -1.74 13.11 -10.10
C VAL A 58 -2.97 12.23 -9.98
N ALA A 59 -3.93 12.66 -9.20
CA ALA A 59 -5.14 11.87 -8.91
C ALA A 59 -5.75 11.24 -10.18
N PRO A 60 -6.15 9.97 -10.18
CA PRO A 60 -6.16 9.06 -9.03
C PRO A 60 -4.83 8.34 -8.75
N TYR A 61 -3.77 8.63 -9.50
CA TYR A 61 -2.50 7.93 -9.41
C TYR A 61 -1.51 8.63 -8.48
N GLN A 62 -0.75 7.81 -7.75
CA GLN A 62 0.38 8.24 -6.93
C GLN A 62 1.59 7.39 -7.26
N VAL A 63 2.74 8.04 -7.40
CA VAL A 63 4.05 7.39 -7.46
C VAL A 63 4.65 7.49 -6.07
N LEU A 64 4.85 6.37 -5.44
CA LEU A 64 5.29 6.27 -4.06
C LEU A 64 6.72 5.75 -3.98
N LEU A 65 7.49 6.25 -3.03
CA LEU A 65 8.71 5.64 -2.56
C LEU A 65 8.38 4.90 -1.27
N GLU A 66 8.70 3.61 -1.23
CA GLU A 66 8.48 2.78 -0.05
C GLU A 66 9.83 2.31 0.51
N TYR A 67 10.04 2.56 1.80
CA TYR A 67 11.21 2.15 2.54
C TYR A 67 10.85 1.01 3.49
N ARG A 68 11.58 -0.10 3.38
CA ARG A 68 11.35 -1.34 4.13
C ARG A 68 12.64 -1.86 4.73
N THR A 69 12.58 -2.36 5.98
CA THR A 69 13.72 -3.01 6.65
C THR A 69 13.38 -4.39 7.19
N GLY A 70 12.17 -4.87 6.97
CA GLY A 70 11.74 -6.18 7.44
C GLY A 70 10.42 -6.63 6.80
N LEU A 71 9.92 -7.77 7.28
CA LEU A 71 8.72 -8.40 6.76
C LEU A 71 7.48 -7.58 7.15
N THR A 72 6.76 -7.08 6.14
CA THR A 72 5.44 -6.46 6.31
C THR A 72 4.34 -7.48 6.00
N PRO A 73 3.10 -7.28 6.50
CA PRO A 73 1.98 -8.14 6.13
C PRO A 73 1.80 -8.26 4.62
N PRO A 74 1.42 -9.43 4.10
CA PRO A 74 1.05 -9.58 2.69
C PRO A 74 -0.23 -8.81 2.38
N SER A 75 -0.40 -8.43 1.12
CA SER A 75 -1.55 -7.66 0.65
C SER A 75 -2.09 -8.14 -0.70
N VAL A 76 -3.35 -7.75 -0.95
CA VAL A 76 -4.01 -7.81 -2.26
C VAL A 76 -4.57 -6.43 -2.56
N HIS A 77 -4.32 -5.90 -3.76
CA HIS A 77 -4.90 -4.63 -4.23
C HIS A 77 -6.05 -4.94 -5.17
N ARG A 78 -7.29 -4.69 -4.70
CA ARG A 78 -8.51 -5.00 -5.46
C ARG A 78 -8.67 -4.06 -6.65
N GLY A 79 -8.79 -4.66 -7.85
CA GLY A 79 -8.94 -3.92 -9.11
C GLY A 79 -7.73 -3.07 -9.49
N GLN A 80 -6.56 -3.31 -8.87
CA GLN A 80 -5.36 -2.52 -9.13
C GLN A 80 -4.16 -3.44 -9.37
N ALA A 81 -3.45 -3.21 -10.48
CA ALA A 81 -2.11 -3.75 -10.66
C ALA A 81 -1.10 -2.88 -9.93
N GLU A 82 -0.01 -3.46 -9.44
CA GLU A 82 1.09 -2.70 -8.83
C GLU A 82 2.35 -2.82 -9.69
N LEU A 83 2.82 -1.69 -10.21
CA LEU A 83 4.14 -1.58 -10.81
C LEU A 83 5.17 -1.27 -9.73
N VAL A 84 6.24 -2.05 -9.70
CA VAL A 84 7.36 -1.90 -8.76
C VAL A 84 8.65 -1.69 -9.53
N TYR A 85 9.47 -0.75 -9.07
CA TYR A 85 10.87 -0.57 -9.49
C TYR A 85 11.77 -0.56 -8.25
N VAL A 86 12.82 -1.36 -8.24
CA VAL A 86 13.75 -1.43 -7.10
C VAL A 86 14.79 -0.32 -7.20
N ILE A 87 14.69 0.67 -6.31
CA ILE A 87 15.63 1.80 -6.23
C ILE A 87 16.92 1.35 -5.53
N GLN A 88 16.80 0.55 -4.44
CA GLN A 88 17.94 0.16 -3.61
C GLN A 88 17.67 -1.17 -2.89
N GLY A 89 18.71 -1.99 -2.73
CA GLY A 89 18.65 -3.22 -1.95
C GLY A 89 18.12 -4.41 -2.73
N SER A 90 17.67 -5.43 -2.00
CA SER A 90 17.12 -6.66 -2.57
C SER A 90 16.08 -7.30 -1.65
N ALA A 91 15.15 -8.02 -2.24
CA ALA A 91 14.11 -8.79 -1.55
C ALA A 91 13.67 -9.99 -2.38
N THR A 92 12.86 -10.85 -1.80
CA THR A 92 12.07 -11.85 -2.52
C THR A 92 10.63 -11.36 -2.61
N LEU A 93 10.09 -11.16 -3.81
CA LEU A 93 8.67 -10.94 -4.04
C LEU A 93 7.98 -12.30 -4.13
N ALA A 94 7.19 -12.65 -3.12
CA ALA A 94 6.25 -13.76 -3.19
C ALA A 94 4.97 -13.25 -3.84
N VAL A 95 4.55 -13.83 -4.97
CA VAL A 95 3.39 -13.37 -5.76
C VAL A 95 2.48 -14.54 -6.15
N GLY A 96 1.16 -14.32 -6.13
CA GLY A 96 0.14 -15.34 -6.35
C GLY A 96 -0.29 -16.05 -5.06
N GLY A 97 -0.92 -17.21 -5.21
CA GLY A 97 -1.48 -17.92 -4.06
C GLY A 97 -2.67 -17.18 -3.42
N HIS A 98 -2.75 -17.24 -2.09
CA HIS A 98 -3.83 -16.58 -1.34
C HIS A 98 -3.36 -16.11 0.03
N LEU A 99 -4.04 -15.08 0.56
CA LEU A 99 -3.81 -14.60 1.92
C LEU A 99 -4.35 -15.58 2.95
N THR A 100 -3.64 -15.75 4.06
CA THR A 100 -4.13 -16.44 5.27
C THR A 100 -4.38 -15.41 6.38
N GLY A 101 -5.31 -15.72 7.29
CA GLY A 101 -5.66 -14.81 8.39
C GLY A 101 -6.03 -13.40 7.91
N VAL A 102 -6.89 -13.35 6.88
CA VAL A 102 -7.32 -12.10 6.23
C VAL A 102 -7.92 -11.15 7.25
N GLN A 103 -7.48 -9.90 7.21
CA GLN A 103 -8.01 -8.81 8.03
C GLN A 103 -9.02 -7.99 7.22
N PRO A 104 -10.08 -7.49 7.88
CA PRO A 104 -11.01 -6.59 7.20
C PRO A 104 -10.27 -5.39 6.58
N PRO A 105 -10.61 -4.98 5.34
CA PRO A 105 -10.02 -3.81 4.74
C PRO A 105 -10.34 -2.56 5.58
N ARG A 106 -9.38 -1.63 5.64
CA ARG A 106 -9.64 -0.32 6.27
C ARG A 106 -10.69 0.43 5.45
N PRO A 107 -11.59 1.19 6.08
CA PRO A 107 -12.56 2.01 5.35
C PRO A 107 -11.88 2.86 4.26
N GLY A 108 -12.38 2.79 3.03
CA GLY A 108 -11.83 3.53 1.88
C GLY A 108 -10.56 2.95 1.27
N SER A 109 -10.08 1.79 1.74
CA SER A 109 -8.92 1.10 1.15
C SER A 109 -9.37 0.03 0.16
N ALA A 110 -8.75 0.02 -1.02
CA ALA A 110 -8.87 -1.09 -1.98
C ALA A 110 -7.93 -2.27 -1.62
N SER A 111 -7.13 -2.14 -0.55
CA SER A 111 -6.15 -3.16 -0.15
C SER A 111 -6.68 -4.02 0.98
N GLU A 112 -6.58 -5.32 0.82
CA GLU A 112 -6.75 -6.32 1.87
C GLU A 112 -5.38 -6.77 2.37
N SER A 113 -5.29 -7.18 3.63
CA SER A 113 -4.06 -7.74 4.21
C SER A 113 -4.34 -9.05 4.93
N GLY A 114 -3.29 -9.83 5.15
CA GLY A 114 -3.36 -11.08 5.89
C GLY A 114 -2.21 -11.22 6.87
N SER A 115 -2.26 -12.26 7.70
CA SER A 115 -1.15 -12.63 8.57
C SER A 115 -0.08 -13.44 7.84
N GLY A 116 -0.40 -14.03 6.68
CA GLY A 116 0.50 -14.83 5.86
C GLY A 116 0.01 -14.95 4.42
N ILE A 117 0.84 -15.58 3.59
CA ILE A 117 0.57 -15.90 2.18
C ILE A 117 0.97 -17.35 1.91
N GLU A 118 0.09 -18.11 1.25
CA GLU A 118 0.32 -19.52 0.89
C GLU A 118 0.18 -19.74 -0.61
N GLY A 119 0.99 -20.65 -1.17
CA GLY A 119 0.96 -21.01 -2.59
C GLY A 119 1.55 -19.96 -3.52
N ALA A 120 2.23 -18.94 -2.99
CA ALA A 120 2.88 -17.90 -3.79
C ALA A 120 4.15 -18.42 -4.46
N THR A 121 4.47 -17.84 -5.62
CA THR A 121 5.73 -18.10 -6.34
C THR A 121 6.76 -17.04 -5.96
N PRO A 122 7.96 -17.42 -5.48
CA PRO A 122 9.01 -16.47 -5.12
C PRO A 122 9.76 -15.96 -6.37
N GLN A 123 9.99 -14.66 -6.43
CA GLN A 123 10.81 -13.99 -7.42
C GLN A 123 11.84 -13.10 -6.71
N LYS A 124 13.13 -13.34 -6.93
CA LYS A 124 14.19 -12.46 -6.41
C LYS A 124 14.19 -11.14 -7.16
N LEU A 125 14.28 -10.05 -6.41
CA LEU A 125 14.42 -8.68 -6.91
C LEU A 125 15.70 -8.06 -6.37
N THR A 126 16.38 -7.31 -7.23
CA THR A 126 17.58 -6.54 -6.89
C THR A 126 17.47 -5.13 -7.46
N GLN A 127 18.35 -4.24 -7.05
CA GLN A 127 18.39 -2.87 -7.57
C GLN A 127 18.36 -2.82 -9.10
N GLY A 128 17.45 -2.01 -9.65
CA GLY A 128 17.24 -1.84 -11.10
C GLY A 128 16.15 -2.75 -11.68
N ASP A 129 15.68 -3.75 -10.93
CA ASP A 129 14.62 -4.64 -11.41
C ASP A 129 13.25 -3.98 -11.41
N TYR A 130 12.42 -4.45 -12.33
CA TYR A 130 10.99 -4.13 -12.41
C TYR A 130 10.15 -5.37 -12.13
N ALA A 131 9.03 -5.19 -11.47
CA ALA A 131 8.01 -6.21 -11.31
C ALA A 131 6.63 -5.62 -11.54
N MET A 132 5.70 -6.45 -12.02
CA MET A 132 4.29 -6.09 -12.11
C MET A 132 3.48 -7.16 -11.37
N VAL A 133 2.81 -6.75 -10.30
CA VAL A 133 1.83 -7.58 -9.61
C VAL A 133 0.48 -7.37 -10.28
N PRO A 134 -0.16 -8.46 -10.80
CA PRO A 134 -1.48 -8.33 -11.41
C PRO A 134 -2.54 -7.86 -10.40
N PRO A 135 -3.68 -7.32 -10.88
CA PRO A 135 -4.81 -6.99 -10.01
C PRO A 135 -5.27 -8.22 -9.22
N ASP A 136 -5.83 -7.99 -8.05
CA ASP A 136 -6.42 -9.03 -7.18
C ASP A 136 -5.46 -10.17 -6.79
N THR A 137 -4.16 -9.93 -6.94
CA THR A 137 -3.11 -10.93 -6.70
C THR A 137 -2.43 -10.71 -5.36
N ALA A 138 -2.42 -11.77 -4.53
CA ALA A 138 -1.71 -11.73 -3.25
C ALA A 138 -0.20 -11.60 -3.47
N HIS A 139 0.45 -10.76 -2.67
CA HIS A 139 1.91 -10.59 -2.74
C HIS A 139 2.50 -10.12 -1.42
N GLN A 140 3.81 -10.37 -1.26
CA GLN A 140 4.58 -9.98 -0.09
C GLN A 140 6.06 -9.83 -0.44
N PHE A 141 6.71 -8.78 0.06
CA PHE A 141 8.17 -8.67 0.02
C PHE A 141 8.77 -9.38 1.23
N GLN A 142 9.62 -10.37 0.98
CA GLN A 142 10.26 -11.25 1.96
C GLN A 142 11.78 -11.17 1.83
N ASP A 143 12.53 -11.79 2.75
CA ASP A 143 13.99 -11.92 2.73
C ASP A 143 14.74 -10.58 2.58
N ILE A 144 14.14 -9.50 3.09
CA ILE A 144 14.76 -8.16 3.07
C ILE A 144 16.01 -8.19 3.95
N LYS A 145 17.15 -7.83 3.35
CA LYS A 145 18.45 -7.74 4.05
C LYS A 145 18.87 -6.28 4.13
N GLY A 146 18.73 -5.70 5.32
CA GLY A 146 19.02 -4.29 5.55
C GLY A 146 17.91 -3.39 5.00
N GLU A 147 18.24 -2.50 4.08
CA GLU A 147 17.31 -1.54 3.49
C GLU A 147 16.84 -2.01 2.13
N PHE A 148 15.54 -1.97 1.90
CA PHE A 148 14.92 -2.24 0.60
C PHE A 148 14.00 -1.08 0.25
N VAL A 149 14.32 -0.39 -0.84
CA VAL A 149 13.60 0.80 -1.30
C VAL A 149 13.06 0.56 -2.69
N ILE A 150 11.78 0.76 -2.85
CA ILE A 150 11.09 0.65 -4.13
C ILE A 150 10.36 1.94 -4.49
N MET A 151 10.17 2.16 -5.77
CA MET A 151 9.08 2.99 -6.29
C MET A 151 7.90 2.07 -6.60
N SER A 152 6.71 2.44 -6.19
CA SER A 152 5.49 1.72 -6.53
C SER A 152 4.43 2.65 -7.13
N VAL A 153 3.60 2.08 -8.01
CA VAL A 153 2.42 2.75 -8.60
C VAL A 153 1.28 1.74 -8.68
N HIS A 154 0.14 2.07 -8.07
CA HIS A 154 -1.08 1.29 -8.25
C HIS A 154 -1.82 1.77 -9.50
N LEU A 155 -1.96 0.88 -10.47
CA LEU A 155 -2.65 1.12 -11.74
C LEU A 155 -4.09 0.61 -11.63
N ILE A 156 -5.04 1.52 -11.61
CA ILE A 156 -6.46 1.18 -11.56
C ILE A 156 -6.85 0.54 -12.89
N MET A 157 -7.32 -0.70 -12.84
CA MET A 157 -7.79 -1.40 -14.02
C MET A 157 -9.21 -0.95 -14.37
N PRO A 158 -9.49 -0.62 -15.65
CA PRO A 158 -10.85 -0.33 -16.05
C PRO A 158 -11.73 -1.57 -15.84
N GLU A 159 -12.96 -1.35 -15.36
CA GLU A 159 -13.95 -2.43 -15.32
C GLU A 159 -14.10 -3.04 -16.72
N ALA A 160 -14.06 -4.38 -16.81
CA ALA A 160 -14.32 -5.07 -18.06
C ALA A 160 -15.72 -4.67 -18.52
N LYS A 161 -15.81 -4.00 -19.68
CA LYS A 161 -17.12 -3.74 -20.32
C LYS A 161 -17.64 -5.08 -20.83
N ASN A 162 -18.62 -5.62 -20.11
CA ASN A 162 -19.43 -6.76 -20.58
C ASN A 162 -20.34 -6.34 -21.74
#